data_c393e7feb971a45e164c4c600a99f9ac
#
_entry.id   c393e7feb971a45e164c4c600a99f9ac
#
_cell.length_a   1.000
_cell.length_b   1.000
_cell.length_c   1.000
_cell.angle_alpha   90.00
_cell.angle_beta   90.00
_cell.angle_gamma   90.00
#
_symmetry.space_group_name_H-M   'P 1'
#
loop_
_entity.id
_entity.type
_entity.pdbx_description
1 polymer ?
#
loop_
_entity_poly.entity_id
_entity_poly.type
_entity_poly.pdbx_seq_one_letter_code
_entity_poly.pdbx_strand_id
1 'polypeptide(L)'
;LKNWKTINEELYNNVRIYSGTSVLVKGDQIMQPKKKELKENPNAKPRKASAVVAWTNKYGPKKTRIFSTSLGHQNETVADERYLDFVSRGVLWATGNLNNE
;
A
#
# COMPACT_ATOMS: atom_id res chain seq x y z
N LEU A 1 -4.10 9.53 -4.95
CA LEU A 1 -3.02 8.62 -5.46
C LEU A 1 -3.44 7.81 -6.70
N LYS A 2 -4.16 8.43 -7.63
CA LYS A 2 -4.51 7.73 -8.87
C LYS A 2 -3.31 7.72 -9.82
N ASN A 3 -3.07 6.58 -10.45
CA ASN A 3 -2.06 6.40 -11.49
C ASN A 3 -0.64 6.71 -11.04
N TRP A 4 -0.35 6.54 -9.76
CA TRP A 4 1.00 6.70 -9.24
C TRP A 4 1.76 5.39 -9.35
N LYS A 5 2.96 5.48 -9.91
CA LYS A 5 3.91 4.37 -9.98
C LYS A 5 5.14 4.73 -9.17
N THR A 6 5.45 3.91 -8.17
CA THR A 6 6.65 4.11 -7.35
C THR A 6 7.90 3.62 -8.08
N ILE A 7 9.05 4.13 -7.65
CA ILE A 7 10.35 3.65 -8.10
C ILE A 7 10.81 2.60 -7.11
N ASN A 8 10.93 1.34 -7.57
CA ASN A 8 11.55 0.24 -6.81
C ASN A 8 11.02 0.11 -5.37
N GLU A 9 9.72 0.21 -5.17
CA GLU A 9 9.10 0.02 -3.86
C GLU A 9 8.81 -1.46 -3.61
N GLU A 10 8.64 -1.83 -2.34
CA GLU A 10 8.33 -3.19 -1.94
C GLU A 10 6.83 -3.35 -1.70
N LEU A 11 6.23 -4.36 -2.34
CA LEU A 11 4.82 -4.71 -2.14
C LEU A 11 4.70 -5.80 -1.08
N TYR A 12 4.23 -5.44 0.11
CA TYR A 12 3.94 -6.41 1.16
C TYR A 12 2.60 -7.08 0.86
N ASN A 13 2.63 -8.38 0.61
CA ASN A 13 1.45 -9.18 0.25
C ASN A 13 1.04 -10.18 1.34
N ASN A 14 1.68 -10.14 2.50
CA ASN A 14 1.38 -11.01 3.64
C ASN A 14 0.61 -10.29 4.75
N VAL A 15 0.04 -9.13 4.44
CA VAL A 15 -0.76 -8.35 5.38
C VAL A 15 -2.17 -8.94 5.46
N ARG A 16 -2.64 -9.20 6.67
CA ARG A 16 -3.99 -9.69 6.90
C ARG A 16 -4.94 -8.52 7.14
N ILE A 17 -5.95 -8.42 6.29
CA ILE A 17 -6.98 -7.37 6.38
C ILE A 17 -8.24 -7.98 7.00
N TYR A 18 -8.61 -7.47 8.18
CA TYR A 18 -9.79 -7.94 8.89
C TYR A 18 -11.06 -7.28 8.39
N SER A 19 -12.20 -7.93 8.63
CA SER A 19 -13.51 -7.33 8.34
C SER A 19 -13.69 -6.02 9.12
N GLY A 20 -14.41 -5.08 8.54
CA GLY A 20 -14.56 -3.75 9.14
C GLY A 20 -13.47 -2.76 8.75
N THR A 21 -12.45 -3.21 8.02
CA THR A 21 -11.39 -2.36 7.48
C THR A 21 -11.88 -1.66 6.22
N SER A 22 -11.61 -0.35 6.12
CA SER A 22 -11.85 0.40 4.88
C SER A 22 -10.58 0.44 4.06
N VAL A 23 -10.62 -0.17 2.88
CA VAL A 23 -9.49 -0.19 1.95
C VAL A 23 -9.43 1.15 1.21
N LEU A 24 -8.27 1.81 1.26
CA LEU A 24 -8.06 3.09 0.57
C LEU A 24 -7.31 2.91 -0.75
N VAL A 25 -6.23 2.14 -0.74
CA VAL A 25 -5.35 1.99 -1.90
C VAL A 25 -4.91 0.55 -2.05
N LYS A 26 -4.95 0.06 -3.28
CA LYS A 26 -4.36 -1.22 -3.66
C LYS A 26 -3.16 -0.96 -4.56
N GLY A 27 -2.11 -1.75 -4.38
CA GLY A 27 -0.93 -1.70 -5.21
C GLY A 27 -0.77 -2.95 -6.04
N ASP A 28 -0.22 -2.80 -7.23
CA ASP A 28 0.09 -3.89 -8.13
C ASP A 28 1.60 -3.95 -8.38
N GLN A 29 2.12 -5.15 -8.50
CA GLN A 29 3.52 -5.39 -8.84
C GLN A 29 3.60 -6.49 -9.89
N ILE A 30 4.42 -6.26 -10.92
CA ILE A 30 4.73 -7.29 -11.90
C ILE A 30 5.95 -8.05 -11.40
N MET A 31 5.79 -9.35 -11.18
CA MET A 31 6.85 -10.22 -10.70
C MET A 31 7.41 -11.02 -11.87
N GLN A 32 8.68 -10.81 -12.18
CA GLN A 32 9.38 -11.56 -13.22
C GLN A 32 9.71 -12.96 -12.72
N PRO A 33 9.70 -13.98 -13.60
CA PRO A 33 10.11 -15.34 -13.22
C PRO A 33 11.55 -15.34 -12.72
N LYS A 34 11.81 -16.09 -11.65
CA LYS A 34 13.16 -16.29 -11.14
C LYS A 34 13.96 -17.21 -12.04
N LYS A 35 15.29 -17.11 -11.98
CA LYS A 35 16.19 -17.97 -12.79
C LYS A 35 15.88 -19.46 -12.59
N LYS A 36 15.62 -19.89 -11.37
CA LYS A 36 15.29 -21.28 -11.05
C LYS A 36 14.00 -21.71 -11.75
N GLU A 37 12.97 -20.85 -11.72
CA GLU A 37 11.69 -21.10 -12.37
C GLU A 37 11.86 -21.21 -13.90
N LEU A 38 12.68 -20.35 -14.50
CA LEU A 38 12.96 -20.38 -15.93
C LEU A 38 13.72 -21.64 -16.35
N LYS A 39 14.56 -22.21 -15.46
CA LYS A 39 15.24 -23.49 -15.73
C LYS A 39 14.25 -24.64 -15.81
N GLU A 40 13.24 -24.65 -14.94
CA GLU A 40 12.21 -25.68 -14.89
C GLU A 40 11.16 -25.47 -15.97
N ASN A 41 10.86 -24.22 -16.29
CA ASN A 41 9.88 -23.82 -17.29
C ASN A 41 10.37 -22.61 -18.06
N PRO A 42 11.06 -22.81 -19.24
CA PRO A 42 11.55 -21.68 -20.03
C PRO A 42 10.46 -20.74 -20.55
N ASN A 43 9.20 -21.19 -20.55
CA ASN A 43 8.06 -20.40 -20.99
C ASN A 43 7.36 -19.68 -19.85
N ALA A 44 7.94 -19.65 -18.64
CA ALA A 44 7.36 -18.95 -17.50
C ALA A 44 7.18 -17.46 -17.82
N LYS A 45 5.99 -16.94 -17.48
CA LYS A 45 5.61 -15.56 -17.78
C LYS A 45 5.60 -14.72 -16.51
N PRO A 46 5.79 -13.38 -16.62
CA PRO A 46 5.58 -12.48 -15.49
C PRO A 46 4.18 -12.65 -14.91
N ARG A 47 4.08 -12.51 -13.59
CA ARG A 47 2.82 -12.58 -12.86
C ARG A 47 2.55 -11.25 -12.19
N LYS A 48 1.27 -10.88 -12.10
CA LYS A 48 0.84 -9.69 -11.38
C LYS A 48 0.47 -10.08 -9.96
N ALA A 49 1.09 -9.41 -8.99
CA ALA A 49 0.70 -9.49 -7.59
C ALA A 49 -0.04 -8.21 -7.21
N SER A 50 -1.10 -8.33 -6.42
CA SER A 50 -1.87 -7.19 -5.93
C SER A 50 -2.05 -7.32 -4.42
N ALA A 51 -1.99 -6.20 -3.72
CA ALA A 51 -2.19 -6.17 -2.28
C ALA A 51 -2.75 -4.83 -1.84
N VAL A 52 -3.44 -4.82 -0.70
CA VAL A 52 -3.86 -3.59 -0.04
C VAL A 52 -2.62 -2.93 0.56
N VAL A 53 -2.39 -1.66 0.23
CA VAL A 53 -1.21 -0.91 0.70
C VAL A 53 -1.56 0.27 1.60
N ALA A 54 -2.84 0.62 1.71
CA ALA A 54 -3.30 1.63 2.67
C ALA A 54 -4.73 1.34 3.07
N TRP A 55 -5.02 1.51 4.34
CA TRP A 55 -6.34 1.20 4.88
C TRP A 55 -6.60 2.01 6.16
N THR A 56 -7.87 2.04 6.57
CA THR A 56 -8.28 2.66 7.82
C THR A 56 -9.13 1.71 8.64
N ASN A 57 -9.07 1.90 9.95
CA ASN A 57 -9.88 1.18 10.91
C ASN A 57 -10.36 2.12 12.00
N LYS A 58 -11.37 1.64 12.74
CA LYS A 58 -11.78 2.23 14.01
C LYS A 58 -11.73 1.13 15.06
N TYR A 59 -11.10 1.40 16.19
CA TYR A 59 -10.87 0.40 17.22
C TYR A 59 -11.37 0.84 18.60
N GLY A 60 -11.96 -0.13 19.30
CA GLY A 60 -12.36 0.03 20.67
C GLY A 60 -13.70 0.78 20.86
N PRO A 61 -14.15 0.93 22.13
CA PRO A 61 -15.45 1.54 22.43
C PRO A 61 -15.52 3.02 22.05
N LYS A 62 -14.38 3.71 21.98
CA LYS A 62 -14.30 5.12 21.56
C LYS A 62 -14.11 5.28 20.06
N LYS A 63 -14.08 4.19 19.31
CA LYS A 63 -13.90 4.19 17.86
C LYS A 63 -12.68 4.98 17.44
N THR A 64 -11.54 4.69 18.06
CA THR A 64 -10.26 5.32 17.75
C THR A 64 -9.90 5.10 16.28
N ARG A 65 -9.63 6.18 15.58
CA ARG A 65 -9.28 6.12 14.16
C ARG A 65 -7.85 5.65 13.98
N ILE A 66 -7.65 4.72 13.05
CA ILE A 66 -6.33 4.18 12.72
C ILE A 66 -6.15 4.30 11.21
N PHE A 67 -5.08 4.97 10.80
CA PHE A 67 -4.64 5.02 9.41
C PHE A 67 -3.37 4.18 9.30
N SER A 68 -3.30 3.32 8.28
CA SER A 68 -2.16 2.42 8.08
C SER A 68 -1.75 2.40 6.61
N THR A 69 -0.44 2.31 6.38
CA THR A 69 0.10 2.07 5.05
C THR A 69 1.36 1.22 5.13
N SER A 70 1.53 0.32 4.18
CA SER A 70 2.74 -0.48 4.05
C SER A 70 3.76 0.12 3.08
N LEU A 71 3.44 1.28 2.48
CA LEU A 71 4.37 2.00 1.61
C LEU A 71 5.44 2.73 2.42
N GLY A 72 6.60 3.00 1.80
CA GLY A 72 7.64 3.82 2.39
C GLY A 72 8.94 3.08 2.70
N HIS A 73 9.19 1.94 2.05
CA HIS A 73 10.43 1.21 2.24
C HIS A 73 11.63 1.95 1.64
N GLN A 74 11.45 2.60 0.49
CA GLN A 74 12.53 3.28 -0.22
C GLN A 74 12.53 4.78 0.05
N ASN A 75 13.73 5.38 0.10
CA ASN A 75 13.89 6.81 0.33
C ASN A 75 13.17 7.64 -0.74
N GLU A 76 13.20 7.19 -1.98
CA GLU A 76 12.55 7.88 -3.10
C GLU A 76 11.04 7.98 -2.90
N THR A 77 10.42 6.93 -2.34
CA THR A 77 8.99 6.94 -2.01
C THR A 77 8.70 7.93 -0.89
N VAL A 78 9.50 7.87 0.19
CA VAL A 78 9.30 8.74 1.36
C VAL A 78 9.49 10.22 1.01
N ALA A 79 10.36 10.52 0.05
CA ALA A 79 10.60 11.89 -0.40
C ALA A 79 9.60 12.39 -1.45
N ASP A 80 8.78 11.51 -2.01
CA ASP A 80 7.80 11.87 -3.05
C ASP A 80 6.66 12.70 -2.45
N GLU A 81 6.33 13.82 -3.11
CA GLU A 81 5.29 14.72 -2.65
C GLU A 81 3.92 14.04 -2.55
N ARG A 82 3.63 13.09 -3.43
CA ARG A 82 2.36 12.35 -3.41
C ARG A 82 2.28 11.46 -2.18
N TYR A 83 3.38 10.83 -1.79
CA TYR A 83 3.46 10.03 -0.58
C TYR A 83 3.29 10.92 0.66
N LEU A 84 4.01 12.04 0.72
CA LEU A 84 3.95 12.98 1.84
C LEU A 84 2.55 13.56 2.00
N ASP A 85 1.90 13.94 0.91
CA ASP A 85 0.51 14.42 0.93
C ASP A 85 -0.43 13.33 1.46
N PHE A 86 -0.28 12.11 0.97
CA PHE A 86 -1.12 10.99 1.37
C PHE A 86 -1.00 10.69 2.87
N VAL A 87 0.22 10.60 3.38
CA VAL A 87 0.47 10.34 4.82
C VAL A 87 -0.02 11.52 5.67
N SER A 88 0.20 12.75 5.21
CA SER A 88 -0.29 13.95 5.92
C SER A 88 -1.81 13.92 6.05
N ARG A 89 -2.53 13.56 4.99
CA ARG A 89 -3.99 13.43 5.03
C ARG A 89 -4.41 12.31 5.99
N GLY A 90 -3.66 11.21 6.03
CA GLY A 90 -3.92 10.14 6.99
C GLY A 90 -3.80 10.60 8.42
N VAL A 91 -2.76 11.37 8.75
CA VAL A 91 -2.57 11.94 10.08
C VAL A 91 -3.71 12.90 10.43
N LEU A 92 -4.07 13.79 9.51
CA LEU A 92 -5.17 14.74 9.71
C LEU A 92 -6.50 14.01 9.97
N TRP A 93 -6.78 12.96 9.19
CA TRP A 93 -7.98 12.16 9.40
C TRP A 93 -7.97 11.47 10.76
N ALA A 94 -6.85 10.85 11.13
CA ALA A 94 -6.74 10.11 12.40
C ALA A 94 -6.90 11.02 13.62
N THR A 95 -6.52 12.29 13.49
CA THR A 95 -6.65 13.29 14.56
C THR A 95 -7.95 14.09 14.48
N GLY A 96 -8.81 13.81 13.49
CA GLY A 96 -10.08 14.51 13.33
C GLY A 96 -9.96 15.90 12.73
N ASN A 97 -8.85 16.19 12.03
CA ASN A 97 -8.56 17.52 11.49
C ASN A 97 -8.61 17.60 9.96
N LEU A 98 -9.02 16.52 9.29
CA LEU A 98 -9.14 16.55 7.83
C LEU A 98 -10.45 17.20 7.41
N ASN A 99 -10.36 18.28 6.64
CA ASN A 99 -11.50 18.91 6.03
C ASN A 99 -11.84 18.21 4.72
N ASN A 100 -13.12 17.89 4.51
CA ASN A 100 -13.61 17.23 3.29
C ASN A 100 -13.92 18.27 2.22
N GLU A 101 -12.92 18.99 1.80
CA GLU A 101 -13.06 19.92 0.67
C GLU A 101 -12.53 19.28 -0.62
#